data_802adbecf72e2817409467b3719722d3
#
_entry.id   802adbecf72e2817409467b3719722d3
#
_cell.length_a   1.000
_cell.length_b   1.000
_cell.length_c   1.000
_cell.angle_alpha   90.00
_cell.angle_beta   90.00
_cell.angle_gamma   90.00
#
_symmetry.space_group_name_H-M   'P 1'
#
loop_
_entity.id
_entity.type
_entity.pdbx_description
1 polymer ?
#
loop_
_entity_poly.entity_id
_entity_poly.type
_entity_poly.pdbx_seq_one_letter_code
_entity_poly.pdbx_strand_id
1 'polypeptide(L)'
;MSNENAEVKSFFTRYEAANAIFDVEQIAACYAEVFMFGGPAGVQCVKKEDFLKVLPRRKEFFRSRGLVSSNIDSLAASTLDSKYTLVKVVWNMRFERSAGEPIHSQNTASYILSGADDRFQIVFQIDHQDLTKRVQELGLE
;
A
#
# COMPACT_ATOMS: atom_id res chain seq x y z
N MET A 1 -21.39 11.49 -3.85
CA MET A 1 -20.29 12.43 -3.75
C MET A 1 -19.55 12.25 -2.46
N SER A 2 -20.02 12.86 -1.37
CA SER A 2 -19.36 12.70 -0.08
C SER A 2 -19.36 11.24 0.39
N ASN A 3 -20.36 10.43 0.00
CA ASN A 3 -20.42 9.02 0.39
C ASN A 3 -19.33 8.19 -0.24
N GLU A 4 -18.99 8.43 -1.51
CA GLU A 4 -17.92 7.70 -2.18
C GLU A 4 -16.58 7.95 -1.50
N ASN A 5 -16.30 9.21 -1.17
CA ASN A 5 -15.05 9.55 -0.49
C ASN A 5 -14.99 8.91 0.90
N ALA A 6 -16.12 8.89 1.62
CA ALA A 6 -16.18 8.28 2.94
C ALA A 6 -15.92 6.76 2.86
N GLU A 7 -16.46 6.11 1.84
CA GLU A 7 -16.29 4.67 1.65
C GLU A 7 -14.87 4.33 1.23
N VAL A 8 -14.25 5.14 0.37
CA VAL A 8 -12.85 4.98 -0.02
C VAL A 8 -11.96 5.15 1.20
N LYS A 9 -12.20 6.17 2.02
CA LYS A 9 -11.45 6.38 3.25
C LYS A 9 -11.62 5.20 4.19
N SER A 10 -12.83 4.68 4.32
CA SER A 10 -13.11 3.53 5.16
C SER A 10 -12.34 2.29 4.68
N PHE A 11 -12.31 2.08 3.37
CA PHE A 11 -11.53 0.99 2.77
C PHE A 11 -10.05 1.11 3.15
N PHE A 12 -9.46 2.27 2.97
CA PHE A 12 -8.04 2.47 3.24
C PHE A 12 -7.73 2.47 4.74
N THR A 13 -8.68 2.86 5.59
CA THR A 13 -8.53 2.71 7.04
C THR A 13 -8.38 1.23 7.40
N ARG A 14 -9.21 0.38 6.80
CA ARG A 14 -9.11 -1.08 7.02
C ARG A 14 -7.83 -1.64 6.44
N TYR A 15 -7.44 -1.18 5.26
CA TYR A 15 -6.21 -1.60 4.59
C TYR A 15 -4.98 -1.26 5.43
N GLU A 16 -4.93 -0.02 5.92
CA GLU A 16 -3.85 0.45 6.78
C GLU A 16 -3.76 -0.39 8.07
N ALA A 17 -4.90 -0.62 8.71
CA ALA A 17 -4.96 -1.41 9.93
C ALA A 17 -4.52 -2.86 9.70
N ALA A 18 -4.98 -3.46 8.61
CA ALA A 18 -4.61 -4.84 8.27
C ALA A 18 -3.10 -4.98 8.05
N ASN A 19 -2.51 -4.00 7.38
CA ASN A 19 -1.06 -4.00 7.15
C ASN A 19 -0.29 -3.76 8.45
N ALA A 20 -0.80 -2.91 9.33
CA ALA A 20 -0.13 -2.58 10.58
C ALA A 20 0.04 -3.80 11.49
N ILE A 21 -0.99 -4.65 11.58
CA ILE A 21 -0.94 -5.86 12.40
C ILE A 21 -0.57 -7.10 11.58
N PHE A 22 -0.34 -6.92 10.30
CA PHE A 22 -0.02 -7.99 9.36
C PHE A 22 -1.06 -9.11 9.36
N ASP A 23 -2.33 -8.72 9.27
CA ASP A 23 -3.43 -9.68 9.14
C ASP A 23 -3.56 -10.07 7.67
N VAL A 24 -2.98 -11.21 7.32
CA VAL A 24 -2.88 -11.65 5.93
C VAL A 24 -4.26 -11.86 5.30
N GLU A 25 -5.23 -12.37 6.07
CA GLU A 25 -6.58 -12.57 5.55
C GLU A 25 -7.24 -11.24 5.19
N GLN A 26 -7.09 -10.25 6.05
CA GLN A 26 -7.64 -8.91 5.80
C GLN A 26 -6.93 -8.22 4.65
N ILE A 27 -5.62 -8.37 4.55
CA ILE A 27 -4.86 -7.83 3.42
C ILE A 27 -5.36 -8.48 2.12
N ALA A 28 -5.51 -9.80 2.13
CA ALA A 28 -5.99 -10.54 0.96
C ALA A 28 -7.37 -10.07 0.51
N ALA A 29 -8.25 -9.76 1.47
CA ALA A 29 -9.60 -9.31 1.17
C ALA A 29 -9.61 -7.96 0.44
N CYS A 30 -8.55 -7.19 0.55
CA CYS A 30 -8.44 -5.89 -0.11
C CYS A 30 -8.04 -5.99 -1.58
N TYR A 31 -7.57 -7.14 -2.03
CA TYR A 31 -7.05 -7.32 -3.39
C TYR A 31 -7.95 -8.24 -4.21
N ALA A 32 -8.05 -7.96 -5.49
CA ALA A 32 -8.69 -8.89 -6.44
C ALA A 32 -7.83 -10.14 -6.60
N GLU A 33 -8.45 -11.23 -7.09
CA GLU A 33 -7.73 -12.50 -7.29
C GLU A 33 -6.53 -12.35 -8.23
N VAL A 34 -6.66 -11.45 -9.21
CA VAL A 34 -5.57 -11.08 -10.11
C VAL A 34 -5.56 -9.56 -10.16
N PHE A 35 -4.41 -8.97 -9.98
CA PHE A 35 -4.28 -7.53 -10.05
C PHE A 35 -2.96 -7.15 -10.73
N MET A 36 -2.87 -5.90 -11.17
CA MET A 36 -1.65 -5.37 -11.77
C MET A 36 -0.84 -4.65 -10.71
N PHE A 37 0.45 -4.81 -10.77
CA PHE A 37 1.38 -4.11 -9.89
C PHE A 37 2.39 -3.38 -10.76
N GLY A 38 2.51 -2.07 -10.57
CA GLY A 38 3.44 -1.24 -11.30
C GLY A 38 4.41 -0.54 -10.37
N GLY A 39 5.58 -0.28 -10.88
CA GLY A 39 6.60 0.48 -10.17
C GLY A 39 7.58 1.05 -11.17
N PRO A 40 8.66 1.71 -10.70
CA PRO A 40 9.63 2.32 -11.62
C PRO A 40 10.24 1.32 -12.61
N ALA A 41 10.29 0.04 -12.26
CA ALA A 41 10.88 -1.00 -13.12
C ALA A 41 9.91 -1.58 -14.14
N GLY A 42 8.61 -1.28 -14.03
CA GLY A 42 7.62 -1.79 -14.97
C GLY A 42 6.38 -2.33 -14.30
N VAL A 43 5.56 -3.03 -15.09
CA VAL A 43 4.25 -3.50 -14.67
C VAL A 43 4.19 -5.03 -14.78
N GLN A 44 3.60 -5.67 -13.77
CA GLN A 44 3.41 -7.11 -13.74
C GLN A 44 1.97 -7.45 -13.43
N CYS A 45 1.51 -8.58 -13.99
CA CYS A 45 0.23 -9.17 -13.61
C CYS A 45 0.51 -10.13 -12.45
N VAL A 46 -0.22 -9.98 -11.36
CA VAL A 46 0.05 -10.70 -10.11
C VAL A 46 -1.17 -11.48 -9.70
N LYS A 47 -0.98 -12.76 -9.38
CA LYS A 47 -2.02 -13.57 -8.76
C LYS A 47 -1.97 -13.36 -7.25
N LYS A 48 -3.14 -13.18 -6.64
CA LYS A 48 -3.23 -12.96 -5.20
C LYS A 48 -2.49 -14.04 -4.41
N GLU A 49 -2.63 -15.31 -4.78
CA GLU A 49 -2.00 -16.39 -4.04
C GLU A 49 -0.48 -16.27 -4.05
N ASP A 50 0.10 -15.82 -5.15
CA ASP A 50 1.57 -15.62 -5.24
C ASP A 50 1.99 -14.40 -4.42
N PHE A 51 1.19 -13.35 -4.47
CA PHE A 51 1.42 -12.14 -3.69
C PHE A 51 1.46 -12.46 -2.20
N LEU A 52 0.50 -13.27 -1.72
CA LEU A 52 0.45 -13.63 -0.30
C LEU A 52 1.66 -14.44 0.14
N LYS A 53 2.27 -15.20 -0.77
CA LYS A 53 3.46 -15.98 -0.44
C LYS A 53 4.68 -15.08 -0.21
N VAL A 54 4.76 -13.93 -0.88
CA VAL A 54 5.93 -13.04 -0.75
C VAL A 54 5.74 -11.98 0.33
N LEU A 55 4.52 -11.76 0.80
CA LEU A 55 4.25 -10.73 1.82
C LEU A 55 5.08 -10.88 3.09
N PRO A 56 5.21 -12.09 3.70
CA PRO A 56 5.99 -12.21 4.93
C PRO A 56 7.46 -11.82 4.72
N ARG A 57 8.02 -12.15 3.56
CA ARG A 57 9.41 -11.82 3.23
C ARG A 57 9.58 -10.32 3.06
N ARG A 58 8.62 -9.67 2.41
CA ARG A 58 8.63 -8.22 2.23
C ARG A 58 8.52 -7.51 3.57
N LYS A 59 7.61 -7.96 4.42
CA LYS A 59 7.46 -7.40 5.77
C LYS A 59 8.75 -7.53 6.56
N GLU A 60 9.38 -8.70 6.53
CA GLU A 60 10.63 -8.94 7.26
C GLU A 60 11.76 -8.07 6.72
N PHE A 61 11.81 -7.86 5.41
CA PHE A 61 12.80 -6.98 4.80
C PHE A 61 12.76 -5.59 5.42
N PHE A 62 11.57 -4.99 5.47
CA PHE A 62 11.43 -3.64 6.00
C PHE A 62 11.59 -3.60 7.52
N ARG A 63 11.08 -4.61 8.21
CA ARG A 63 11.21 -4.67 9.66
C ARG A 63 12.68 -4.76 10.07
N SER A 64 13.47 -5.54 9.38
CA SER A 64 14.89 -5.71 9.69
C SER A 64 15.69 -4.42 9.46
N ARG A 65 15.14 -3.49 8.67
CA ARG A 65 15.77 -2.20 8.43
C ARG A 65 15.22 -1.09 9.31
N GLY A 66 14.41 -1.47 10.29
CA GLY A 66 13.95 -0.55 11.32
C GLY A 66 12.55 0.02 11.11
N LEU A 67 11.81 -0.45 10.11
CA LEU A 67 10.45 0.05 9.90
C LEU A 67 9.58 -0.31 11.11
N VAL A 68 9.01 0.71 11.76
CA VAL A 68 8.14 0.54 12.92
C VAL A 68 6.71 0.96 12.65
N SER A 69 6.49 1.82 11.66
CA SER A 69 5.12 2.23 11.31
C SER A 69 5.04 2.67 9.86
N SER A 70 3.87 2.47 9.29
CA SER A 70 3.52 2.96 7.96
C SER A 70 2.08 3.42 8.03
N ASN A 71 1.88 4.73 7.92
CA ASN A 71 0.57 5.36 8.11
C ASN A 71 0.20 6.20 6.91
N ILE A 72 -1.08 6.26 6.62
CA ILE A 72 -1.59 7.11 5.55
C ILE A 72 -1.57 8.56 6.02
N ASP A 73 -0.86 9.41 5.29
CA ASP A 73 -0.81 10.83 5.54
C ASP A 73 -2.00 11.52 4.86
N SER A 74 -2.25 11.17 3.62
CA SER A 74 -3.35 11.77 2.85
C SER A 74 -3.77 10.82 1.73
N LEU A 75 -5.01 11.01 1.27
CA LEU A 75 -5.47 10.30 0.09
C LEU A 75 -6.39 11.21 -0.73
N ALA A 76 -6.38 11.02 -2.04
CA ALA A 76 -7.22 11.76 -2.96
C ALA A 76 -7.87 10.76 -3.92
N ALA A 77 -9.18 10.75 -3.97
CA ALA A 77 -9.94 9.83 -4.81
C ALA A 77 -10.54 10.54 -6.01
N SER A 78 -10.51 9.87 -7.16
CA SER A 78 -11.13 10.35 -8.40
C SER A 78 -11.93 9.21 -9.00
N THR A 79 -13.21 9.43 -9.16
CA THR A 79 -14.08 8.45 -9.80
C THR A 79 -13.77 8.39 -11.29
N LEU A 80 -13.43 7.19 -11.78
CA LEU A 80 -13.21 6.98 -13.21
C LEU A 80 -14.53 6.67 -13.91
N ASP A 81 -15.34 5.81 -13.31
CA ASP A 81 -16.70 5.51 -13.76
C ASP A 81 -17.44 4.84 -12.61
N SER A 82 -18.57 4.22 -12.89
CA SER A 82 -19.40 3.57 -11.87
C SER A 82 -18.73 2.35 -11.22
N LYS A 83 -17.68 1.81 -11.83
CA LYS A 83 -17.00 0.60 -11.34
C LYS A 83 -15.61 0.84 -10.81
N TYR A 84 -14.94 1.90 -11.22
CA TYR A 84 -13.52 2.10 -10.92
C TYR A 84 -13.26 3.46 -10.31
N THR A 85 -12.41 3.46 -9.30
CA THR A 85 -12.00 4.69 -8.61
C THR A 85 -10.47 4.70 -8.53
N LEU A 86 -9.87 5.82 -8.91
CA LEU A 86 -8.43 6.03 -8.76
C LEU A 86 -8.19 6.71 -7.42
N VAL A 87 -7.28 6.16 -6.62
CA VAL A 87 -6.94 6.74 -5.32
C VAL A 87 -5.43 6.91 -5.24
N LYS A 88 -5.00 8.14 -4.99
CA LYS A 88 -3.59 8.43 -4.75
C LYS A 88 -3.40 8.57 -3.25
N VAL A 89 -2.45 7.80 -2.71
CA VAL A 89 -2.21 7.73 -1.27
C VAL A 89 -0.77 8.15 -0.99
N VAL A 90 -0.60 9.03 -0.02
CA VAL A 90 0.71 9.38 0.50
C VAL A 90 0.89 8.65 1.82
N TRP A 91 1.93 7.84 1.90
CA TRP A 91 2.25 7.05 3.08
C TRP A 91 3.42 7.69 3.83
N ASN A 92 3.31 7.75 5.15
CA ASN A 92 4.43 8.11 6.02
C ASN A 92 5.00 6.83 6.62
N MET A 93 6.27 6.57 6.37
CA MET A 93 6.98 5.44 6.93
C MET A 93 8.00 5.96 7.94
N ARG A 94 8.06 5.32 9.11
CA ARG A 94 9.01 5.69 10.15
C ARG A 94 9.94 4.52 10.41
N PHE A 95 11.23 4.80 10.33
CA PHE A 95 12.27 3.81 10.60
C PHE A 95 13.04 4.23 11.85
N GLU A 96 13.23 3.30 12.78
CA GLU A 96 14.07 3.52 13.94
C GLU A 96 15.43 2.90 13.72
N ARG A 97 16.47 3.57 14.19
CA ARG A 97 17.85 3.09 14.05
C ARG A 97 18.43 2.83 15.43
N SER A 98 19.41 1.90 15.46
CA SER A 98 20.12 1.59 16.72
C SER A 98 20.91 2.80 17.24
N ALA A 99 21.28 3.72 16.35
CA ALA A 99 21.97 4.96 16.71
C ALA A 99 21.46 6.09 15.83
N GLY A 100 21.24 7.26 16.41
CA GLY A 100 20.77 8.44 15.68
C GLY A 100 19.27 8.60 15.71
N GLU A 101 18.79 9.66 15.06
CA GLU A 101 17.38 10.01 15.03
C GLU A 101 16.59 9.06 14.13
N PRO A 102 15.30 8.86 14.42
CA PRO A 102 14.44 8.12 13.49
C PRO A 102 14.42 8.77 12.11
N ILE A 103 14.22 7.94 11.10
CA ILE A 103 14.09 8.43 9.72
C ILE A 103 12.64 8.34 9.31
N HIS A 104 12.16 9.41 8.69
CA HIS A 104 10.81 9.46 8.12
C HIS A 104 10.91 9.51 6.61
N SER A 105 10.08 8.74 5.94
CA SER A 105 10.02 8.72 4.49
C SER A 105 8.57 8.84 4.04
N GLN A 106 8.31 9.74 3.10
CA GLN A 106 7.00 9.80 2.46
C GLN A 106 7.08 9.11 1.11
N ASN A 107 6.14 8.24 0.87
CA ASN A 107 6.08 7.48 -0.38
C ASN A 107 4.67 7.54 -0.92
N THR A 108 4.55 7.65 -2.23
CA THR A 108 3.25 7.75 -2.88
C THR A 108 2.93 6.45 -3.60
N ALA A 109 1.71 6.01 -3.46
CA ALA A 109 1.19 4.88 -4.21
C ALA A 109 -0.17 5.27 -4.80
N SER A 110 -0.45 4.79 -6.00
CA SER A 110 -1.75 4.98 -6.62
C SER A 110 -2.42 3.63 -6.76
N TYR A 111 -3.73 3.62 -6.53
CA TYR A 111 -4.52 2.40 -6.55
C TYR A 111 -5.71 2.60 -7.45
N ILE A 112 -6.07 1.59 -8.24
CA ILE A 112 -7.37 1.56 -8.89
C ILE A 112 -8.18 0.51 -8.15
N LEU A 113 -9.32 0.95 -7.62
CA LEU A 113 -10.26 0.09 -6.92
C LEU A 113 -11.38 -0.26 -7.88
N SER A 114 -11.79 -1.54 -7.87
CA SER A 114 -13.01 -1.96 -8.55
C SER A 114 -14.12 -2.13 -7.53
N GLY A 115 -15.35 -1.98 -7.98
CA GLY A 115 -16.52 -2.15 -7.14
C GLY A 115 -17.01 -0.85 -6.54
N ALA A 116 -17.83 -0.97 -5.50
CA ALA A 116 -18.44 0.16 -4.83
C ALA A 116 -18.75 -0.23 -3.39
N ASP A 117 -18.92 0.80 -2.55
CA ASP A 117 -19.30 0.64 -1.15
C ASP A 117 -18.26 -0.17 -0.39
N ASP A 118 -18.68 -1.20 0.33
CA ASP A 118 -17.79 -2.05 1.12
C ASP A 118 -17.16 -3.20 0.32
N ARG A 119 -17.37 -3.21 -1.00
CA ARG A 119 -16.88 -4.28 -1.88
C ARG A 119 -15.71 -3.84 -2.75
N PHE A 120 -15.04 -2.77 -2.38
CA PHE A 120 -13.84 -2.34 -3.11
C PHE A 120 -12.76 -3.39 -3.04
N GLN A 121 -12.08 -3.57 -4.18
CA GLN A 121 -10.88 -4.40 -4.26
C GLN A 121 -9.85 -3.69 -5.11
N ILE A 122 -8.59 -3.82 -4.74
CA ILE A 122 -7.49 -3.26 -5.51
C ILE A 122 -7.26 -4.12 -6.75
N VAL A 123 -7.35 -3.51 -7.93
CA VAL A 123 -7.09 -4.19 -9.22
C VAL A 123 -5.79 -3.69 -9.86
N PHE A 124 -5.28 -2.55 -9.42
CA PHE A 124 -4.02 -2.01 -9.89
C PHE A 124 -3.39 -1.23 -8.76
N GLN A 125 -2.14 -1.56 -8.44
CA GLN A 125 -1.36 -0.79 -7.46
C GLN A 125 -0.09 -0.32 -8.13
N ILE A 126 0.19 0.98 -8.01
CA ILE A 126 1.40 1.58 -8.56
C ILE A 126 2.19 2.18 -7.40
N ASP A 127 3.38 1.66 -7.16
CA ASP A 127 4.31 2.25 -6.22
C ASP A 127 5.20 3.21 -7.01
N HIS A 128 5.13 4.50 -6.67
CA HIS A 128 5.83 5.54 -7.43
C HIS A 128 7.32 5.58 -7.13
N GLN A 129 7.73 5.01 -5.99
CA GLN A 129 9.13 4.86 -5.63
C GLN A 129 9.47 3.38 -5.53
N ASP A 130 10.70 3.04 -5.88
CA ASP A 130 11.24 1.71 -5.57
C ASP A 130 11.62 1.71 -4.09
N LEU A 131 10.80 1.10 -3.24
CA LEU A 131 10.98 1.14 -1.80
C LEU A 131 12.26 0.45 -1.35
N THR A 132 12.69 -0.61 -2.05
CA THR A 132 13.94 -1.28 -1.74
C THR A 132 15.12 -0.33 -1.97
N LYS A 133 15.10 0.36 -3.09
CA LYS A 133 16.13 1.34 -3.41
C LYS A 133 16.07 2.54 -2.45
N ARG A 134 14.84 2.94 -2.07
CA ARG A 134 14.64 4.04 -1.13
C ARG A 134 15.29 3.74 0.22
N VAL A 135 15.18 2.51 0.70
CA VAL A 135 15.81 2.08 1.94
C VAL A 135 17.33 2.27 1.86
N GLN A 136 17.94 1.92 0.72
CA GLN A 136 19.37 2.12 0.51
C GLN A 136 19.73 3.61 0.49
N GLU A 137 18.92 4.43 -0.17
CA GLU A 137 19.13 5.88 -0.24
C GLU A 137 19.07 6.52 1.13
N LEU A 138 18.26 5.97 2.02
CA LEU A 138 18.13 6.45 3.41
C LEU A 138 19.23 5.93 4.33
N GLY A 139 20.12 5.08 3.83
CA GLY A 139 21.20 4.54 4.63
C GLY A 139 20.77 3.46 5.62
N LEU A 140 19.71 2.74 5.33
CA LEU A 140 19.10 1.75 6.22
C LEU A 140 19.45 0.31 5.84
N GLU A 141 20.62 0.07 5.30
CA GLU A 141 21.05 -1.28 4.94
C GLU A 141 21.41 -2.15 6.14
#